data_b86f7dae426c6d08162547db7b9e040c
#
_entry.id   b86f7dae426c6d08162547db7b9e040c
#
_cell.length_a   1.000
_cell.length_b   1.000
_cell.length_c   1.000
_cell.angle_alpha   90.00
_cell.angle_beta   90.00
_cell.angle_gamma   90.00
#
_symmetry.space_group_name_H-M   'P 1'
#
loop_
_entity.id
_entity.type
_entity.pdbx_description
1 polymer ?
#
loop_
_entity_poly.entity_id
_entity_poly.type
_entity_poly.pdbx_seq_one_letter_code
_entity_poly.pdbx_strand_id
1 'polypeptide(L)'
;RGLPLLKPPYSTITAIDITVEGRQIKALAQITKQGFVYTFDRETGEPVWVIEEREVPQLPLIPGERLSPTQPFPTKPPAFERQGLSTEDLVDFTPAIHAEAVEILDNYTYGPLFTPPSVSVPGGNRGTILRPSAGGGANWMGAAVDPESAVIYIPSSDSISVPVVVETDPEESSLRYRRISYGGTRGPRGLPLLKPPYSTITAID
;
A
#
# COMPACT_ATOMS: atom_id res chain seq x y z
N ARG A 1 2.04 32.49 -10.33
CA ARG A 1 2.30 31.69 -9.12
C ARG A 1 2.38 30.25 -9.59
N GLY A 2 3.59 29.69 -9.68
CA GLY A 2 3.78 28.31 -10.10
C GLY A 2 3.11 27.37 -9.09
N LEU A 3 2.20 26.54 -9.58
CA LEU A 3 1.74 25.39 -8.82
C LEU A 3 2.99 24.56 -8.49
N PRO A 4 3.16 24.06 -7.25
CA PRO A 4 4.23 23.15 -6.96
C PRO A 4 4.09 21.99 -7.95
N LEU A 5 5.13 21.74 -8.74
CA LEU A 5 5.25 20.51 -9.50
C LEU A 5 5.38 19.38 -8.48
N LEU A 6 4.24 18.91 -8.00
CA LEU A 6 4.18 17.60 -7.42
C LEU A 6 4.69 16.67 -8.51
N LYS A 7 5.85 16.04 -8.28
CA LYS A 7 6.24 14.90 -9.10
C LYS A 7 4.98 14.02 -9.16
N PRO A 8 4.49 13.68 -10.36
CA PRO A 8 3.27 12.91 -10.44
C PRO A 8 3.45 11.71 -9.53
N PRO A 9 2.53 11.48 -8.60
CA PRO A 9 2.51 10.23 -7.86
C PRO A 9 2.49 9.12 -8.90
N TYR A 10 3.19 8.05 -8.67
CA TYR A 10 3.22 6.89 -9.56
C TYR A 10 1.87 6.19 -9.57
N SER A 11 0.83 6.90 -9.96
CA SER A 11 -0.55 6.43 -10.01
C SER A 11 -1.29 7.19 -11.10
N THR A 12 -2.24 6.53 -11.73
CA THR A 12 -3.00 7.12 -12.83
C THR A 12 -4.21 7.85 -12.27
N ILE A 13 -4.37 9.07 -12.73
CA ILE A 13 -5.53 9.91 -12.46
C ILE A 13 -6.61 9.57 -13.50
N THR A 14 -7.83 9.37 -13.04
CA THR A 14 -8.97 9.07 -13.89
C THR A 14 -10.04 10.15 -13.70
N ALA A 15 -10.46 10.81 -14.78
CA ALA A 15 -11.56 11.76 -14.74
C ALA A 15 -12.90 11.00 -14.82
N ILE A 16 -13.84 11.42 -13.98
CA ILE A 16 -15.17 10.83 -13.91
C ILE A 16 -16.17 11.93 -13.45
N ASP A 17 -17.35 11.95 -14.05
CA ASP A 17 -18.43 12.83 -13.59
C ASP A 17 -19.34 12.01 -12.67
N ILE A 18 -19.56 12.49 -11.45
CA ILE A 18 -20.31 11.79 -10.40
C ILE A 18 -21.41 12.64 -9.84
N THR A 19 -22.40 12.00 -9.22
CA THR A 19 -23.46 12.69 -8.48
C THR A 19 -23.35 12.36 -7.00
N VAL A 20 -23.09 13.36 -6.17
CA VAL A 20 -23.02 13.20 -4.73
C VAL A 20 -24.08 14.06 -4.08
N GLU A 21 -25.01 13.44 -3.33
CA GLU A 21 -26.11 14.13 -2.67
C GLU A 21 -26.92 15.03 -3.62
N GLY A 22 -27.16 14.57 -4.85
CA GLY A 22 -27.89 15.29 -5.89
C GLY A 22 -27.09 16.37 -6.62
N ARG A 23 -25.84 16.62 -6.25
CA ARG A 23 -24.95 17.58 -6.89
C ARG A 23 -24.06 16.88 -7.93
N GLN A 24 -24.06 17.39 -9.15
CA GLN A 24 -23.13 16.97 -10.21
C GLN A 24 -21.73 17.53 -9.90
N ILE A 25 -20.74 16.65 -9.90
CA ILE A 25 -19.32 16.99 -9.67
C ILE A 25 -18.49 16.43 -10.81
N LYS A 26 -17.69 17.28 -11.44
CA LYS A 26 -16.64 16.86 -12.35
C LYS A 26 -15.46 16.39 -11.52
N ALA A 27 -15.41 15.10 -11.22
CA ALA A 27 -14.45 14.56 -10.30
C ALA A 27 -13.20 14.02 -11.00
N LEU A 28 -12.19 13.84 -10.18
CA LEU A 28 -10.92 13.21 -10.50
C LEU A 28 -10.66 12.14 -9.45
N ALA A 29 -10.53 10.88 -9.87
CA ALA A 29 -10.20 9.76 -9.01
C ALA A 29 -8.69 9.47 -9.09
N GLN A 30 -8.01 9.59 -7.96
CA GLN A 30 -6.59 9.29 -7.78
C GLN A 30 -6.46 7.91 -7.15
N ILE A 31 -6.18 6.89 -7.97
CA ILE A 31 -5.90 5.54 -7.49
C ILE A 31 -4.48 5.49 -6.95
N THR A 32 -4.29 4.86 -5.78
CA THR A 32 -3.00 4.87 -5.09
C THR A 32 -2.44 3.48 -4.84
N LYS A 33 -1.13 3.43 -4.61
CA LYS A 33 -0.40 2.21 -4.25
C LYS A 33 -0.90 1.57 -2.96
N GLN A 34 -1.39 2.37 -2.03
CA GLN A 34 -1.91 1.92 -0.75
C GLN A 34 -3.28 1.24 -0.84
N GLY A 35 -3.91 1.26 -2.04
CA GLY A 35 -5.24 0.67 -2.22
C GLY A 35 -6.37 1.64 -1.90
N PHE A 36 -6.09 2.96 -1.85
CA PHE A 36 -7.09 4.01 -1.70
C PHE A 36 -7.41 4.68 -3.03
N VAL A 37 -8.62 5.21 -3.12
CA VAL A 37 -9.01 6.20 -4.13
C VAL A 37 -9.25 7.53 -3.43
N TYR A 38 -8.49 8.55 -3.81
CA TYR A 38 -8.76 9.92 -3.39
C TYR A 38 -9.55 10.59 -4.51
N THR A 39 -10.67 11.21 -4.15
CA THR A 39 -11.56 11.83 -5.14
C THR A 39 -11.62 13.35 -4.90
N PHE A 40 -11.33 14.10 -5.94
CA PHE A 40 -11.28 15.57 -5.91
C PHE A 40 -12.22 16.14 -6.96
N ASP A 41 -12.80 17.29 -6.66
CA ASP A 41 -13.42 18.12 -7.67
C ASP A 41 -12.34 18.70 -8.58
N ARG A 42 -12.40 18.41 -9.89
CA ARG A 42 -11.33 18.82 -10.83
C ARG A 42 -11.39 20.30 -11.22
N GLU A 43 -12.46 21.01 -10.85
CA GLU A 43 -12.61 22.46 -11.10
C GLU A 43 -12.03 23.27 -9.94
N THR A 44 -12.16 22.80 -8.71
CA THR A 44 -11.74 23.51 -7.50
C THR A 44 -10.46 22.91 -6.87
N GLY A 45 -10.20 21.63 -7.06
CA GLY A 45 -9.15 20.88 -6.39
C GLY A 45 -9.52 20.40 -4.99
N GLU A 46 -10.73 20.69 -4.53
CA GLU A 46 -11.19 20.30 -3.20
C GLU A 46 -11.54 18.81 -3.14
N PRO A 47 -11.26 18.12 -2.02
CA PRO A 47 -11.69 16.74 -1.82
C PRO A 47 -13.22 16.63 -1.87
N VAL A 48 -13.74 15.64 -2.59
CA VAL A 48 -15.18 15.34 -2.63
C VAL A 48 -15.66 14.79 -1.29
N TRP A 49 -14.85 13.96 -0.67
CA TRP A 49 -15.09 13.44 0.68
C TRP A 49 -13.93 13.78 1.59
N VAL A 50 -14.20 13.88 2.89
CA VAL A 50 -13.20 14.24 3.89
C VAL A 50 -12.01 13.27 3.82
N ILE A 51 -10.81 13.84 3.87
CA ILE A 51 -9.56 13.12 4.07
C ILE A 51 -9.14 13.36 5.52
N GLU A 52 -9.08 12.30 6.31
CA GLU A 52 -8.75 12.37 7.73
C GLU A 52 -7.29 12.02 7.98
N GLU A 53 -6.63 12.81 8.81
CA GLU A 53 -5.34 12.42 9.38
C GLU A 53 -5.58 11.38 10.47
N ARG A 54 -5.12 10.15 10.25
CA ARG A 54 -5.23 9.05 11.22
C ARG A 54 -3.88 8.63 11.75
N GLU A 55 -3.83 8.29 13.03
CA GLU A 55 -2.63 7.75 13.66
C GLU A 55 -2.15 6.48 12.95
N VAL A 56 -0.82 6.36 12.82
CA VAL A 56 -0.16 5.20 12.22
C VAL A 56 0.90 4.65 13.16
N PRO A 57 1.37 3.40 12.96
CA PRO A 57 2.34 2.77 13.84
C PRO A 57 3.59 3.63 14.07
N GLN A 58 3.93 3.86 15.35
CA GLN A 58 5.05 4.68 15.79
C GLN A 58 6.18 3.80 16.34
N LEU A 59 6.62 2.81 15.57
CA LEU A 59 7.70 1.91 15.91
C LEU A 59 8.97 2.34 15.18
N PRO A 60 9.93 3.05 15.83
CA PRO A 60 11.17 3.48 15.18
C PRO A 60 12.11 2.29 15.00
N LEU A 61 11.85 1.47 13.98
CA LEU A 61 12.57 0.23 13.70
C LEU A 61 13.92 0.45 12.99
N ILE A 62 14.16 1.68 12.52
CA ILE A 62 15.46 2.16 12.04
C ILE A 62 15.96 3.24 13.00
N PRO A 63 17.08 3.03 13.70
CA PRO A 63 17.59 4.00 14.66
C PRO A 63 17.81 5.39 14.08
N GLY A 64 17.20 6.40 14.70
CA GLY A 64 17.27 7.80 14.27
C GLY A 64 16.20 8.22 13.25
N GLU A 65 15.34 7.30 12.78
CA GLU A 65 14.20 7.65 11.95
C GLU A 65 13.17 8.47 12.73
N ARG A 66 12.60 9.46 12.08
CA ARG A 66 11.47 10.24 12.59
C ARG A 66 10.24 9.92 11.77
N LEU A 67 9.29 9.22 12.38
CA LEU A 67 8.05 8.81 11.74
C LEU A 67 7.03 9.96 11.76
N SER A 68 6.22 10.08 10.72
CA SER A 68 5.02 10.91 10.78
C SER A 68 4.02 10.29 11.76
N PRO A 69 3.44 11.05 12.68
CA PRO A 69 2.47 10.51 13.63
C PRO A 69 1.17 10.07 12.97
N THR A 70 0.83 10.70 11.86
CA THR A 70 -0.40 10.45 11.11
C THR A 70 -0.13 10.27 9.63
N GLN A 71 -1.13 9.75 8.93
CA GLN A 71 -1.20 9.70 7.48
C GLN A 71 -2.62 10.04 7.02
N PRO A 72 -2.79 10.58 5.81
CA PRO A 72 -4.10 10.91 5.27
C PRO A 72 -4.85 9.64 4.84
N PHE A 73 -6.10 9.52 5.25
CA PHE A 73 -7.02 8.44 4.88
C PHE A 73 -8.29 9.03 4.26
N PRO A 74 -8.69 8.64 3.04
CA PRO A 74 -9.98 9.05 2.51
C PRO A 74 -11.10 8.34 3.28
N THR A 75 -12.17 9.07 3.60
CA THR A 75 -13.33 8.48 4.26
C THR A 75 -14.22 7.69 3.30
N LYS A 76 -14.17 8.03 2.01
CA LYS A 76 -14.84 7.36 0.89
C LYS A 76 -14.01 7.47 -0.39
N PRO A 77 -14.14 6.48 -1.30
CA PRO A 77 -14.70 5.15 -1.07
C PRO A 77 -13.83 4.35 -0.09
N PRO A 78 -14.27 3.15 0.37
CA PRO A 78 -13.40 2.27 1.17
C PRO A 78 -12.20 1.82 0.36
N ALA A 79 -11.16 1.34 1.04
CA ALA A 79 -10.00 0.77 0.37
C ALA A 79 -10.41 -0.36 -0.58
N PHE A 80 -9.89 -0.35 -1.79
CA PHE A 80 -10.19 -1.36 -2.81
C PHE A 80 -9.27 -2.58 -2.75
N GLU A 81 -8.19 -2.50 -1.98
CA GLU A 81 -7.24 -3.59 -1.81
C GLU A 81 -6.93 -3.80 -0.31
N ARG A 82 -6.53 -5.03 0.03
CA ARG A 82 -6.14 -5.41 1.39
C ARG A 82 -4.90 -4.66 1.85
N GLN A 83 -4.92 -4.20 3.09
CA GLN A 83 -3.90 -3.34 3.66
C GLN A 83 -3.35 -3.91 4.97
N GLY A 84 -2.03 -3.91 5.10
CA GLY A 84 -1.36 -4.52 6.24
C GLY A 84 -1.40 -6.05 6.19
N LEU A 85 -0.89 -6.70 7.22
CA LEU A 85 -0.72 -8.14 7.30
C LEU A 85 -0.93 -8.65 8.72
N SER A 86 -1.68 -9.73 8.82
CA SER A 86 -1.85 -10.54 10.02
C SER A 86 -1.66 -12.02 9.70
N THR A 87 -1.66 -12.88 10.71
CA THR A 87 -1.61 -14.33 10.53
C THR A 87 -2.85 -14.88 9.82
N GLU A 88 -3.98 -14.17 9.89
CA GLU A 88 -5.23 -14.56 9.21
C GLU A 88 -5.15 -14.42 7.67
N ASP A 89 -4.18 -13.66 7.17
CA ASP A 89 -3.97 -13.43 5.75
C ASP A 89 -3.12 -14.52 5.08
N LEU A 90 -2.50 -15.37 5.87
CA LEU A 90 -1.59 -16.41 5.40
C LEU A 90 -2.31 -17.55 4.70
N VAL A 91 -1.58 -18.24 3.80
CA VAL A 91 -2.06 -19.43 3.12
C VAL A 91 -2.49 -20.50 4.15
N ASP A 92 -3.69 -21.03 3.98
CA ASP A 92 -4.38 -21.90 4.96
C ASP A 92 -5.03 -23.13 4.31
N PHE A 93 -4.47 -23.62 3.20
CA PHE A 93 -5.02 -24.80 2.49
C PHE A 93 -5.10 -26.05 3.38
N THR A 94 -4.22 -26.16 4.35
CA THR A 94 -4.29 -27.13 5.45
C THR A 94 -3.72 -26.53 6.73
N PRO A 95 -4.10 -27.05 7.93
CA PRO A 95 -3.52 -26.57 9.19
C PRO A 95 -1.99 -26.64 9.23
N ALA A 96 -1.38 -27.67 8.63
CA ALA A 96 0.08 -27.79 8.58
C ALA A 96 0.72 -26.70 7.70
N ILE A 97 0.14 -26.40 6.53
CA ILE A 97 0.62 -25.32 5.65
C ILE A 97 0.48 -23.96 6.35
N HIS A 98 -0.62 -23.73 7.06
CA HIS A 98 -0.80 -22.49 7.81
C HIS A 98 0.26 -22.36 8.92
N ALA A 99 0.51 -23.40 9.69
CA ALA A 99 1.55 -23.37 10.73
C ALA A 99 2.94 -23.07 10.15
N GLU A 100 3.32 -23.71 9.04
CA GLU A 100 4.58 -23.40 8.34
C GLU A 100 4.63 -21.95 7.84
N ALA A 101 3.48 -21.40 7.40
CA ALA A 101 3.40 -20.01 6.96
C ALA A 101 3.59 -19.02 8.12
N VAL A 102 3.05 -19.33 9.30
CA VAL A 102 3.28 -18.55 10.53
C VAL A 102 4.77 -18.56 10.92
N GLU A 103 5.42 -19.73 10.92
CA GLU A 103 6.85 -19.83 11.20
C GLU A 103 7.71 -19.01 10.22
N ILE A 104 7.30 -18.92 8.95
CA ILE A 104 7.97 -18.06 7.97
C ILE A 104 7.75 -16.60 8.32
N LEU A 105 6.51 -16.21 8.68
CA LEU A 105 6.15 -14.83 9.01
C LEU A 105 6.91 -14.32 10.24
N ASP A 106 7.16 -15.15 11.24
CA ASP A 106 7.87 -14.82 12.47
C ASP A 106 9.31 -14.31 12.25
N ASN A 107 9.86 -14.53 11.04
CA ASN A 107 11.16 -13.96 10.67
C ASN A 107 11.09 -12.50 10.18
N TYR A 108 9.92 -11.91 10.15
CA TYR A 108 9.70 -10.57 9.61
C TYR A 108 8.95 -9.69 10.61
N THR A 109 9.14 -8.38 10.48
CA THR A 109 8.21 -7.40 11.06
C THR A 109 6.99 -7.30 10.13
N TYR A 110 5.79 -7.26 10.70
CA TYR A 110 4.54 -7.08 9.97
C TYR A 110 3.51 -6.36 10.85
N GLY A 111 2.44 -5.89 10.26
CA GLY A 111 1.38 -5.19 10.98
C GLY A 111 0.43 -4.44 10.04
N PRO A 112 -0.30 -3.45 10.55
CA PRO A 112 -1.23 -2.66 9.75
C PRO A 112 -0.52 -1.85 8.67
N LEU A 113 -1.31 -1.22 7.78
CA LEU A 113 -0.79 -0.28 6.80
C LEU A 113 0.09 0.77 7.47
N PHE A 114 1.17 1.17 6.79
CA PHE A 114 2.20 2.09 7.29
C PHE A 114 3.06 1.56 8.44
N THR A 115 3.08 0.26 8.72
CA THR A 115 4.12 -0.32 9.58
C THR A 115 5.50 0.03 9.00
N PRO A 116 6.39 0.68 9.79
CA PRO A 116 7.66 1.19 9.28
C PRO A 116 8.61 0.07 8.82
N PRO A 117 9.48 0.34 7.86
CA PRO A 117 10.59 -0.55 7.54
C PRO A 117 11.49 -0.82 8.75
N SER A 118 12.01 -2.03 8.85
CA SER A 118 12.99 -2.42 9.87
C SER A 118 14.34 -2.76 9.24
N VAL A 119 15.40 -2.69 10.05
CA VAL A 119 16.72 -3.14 9.63
C VAL A 119 16.70 -4.65 9.44
N SER A 120 17.21 -5.11 8.31
CA SER A 120 17.36 -6.53 8.00
C SER A 120 18.68 -7.05 8.57
N VAL A 121 18.61 -8.08 9.42
CA VAL A 121 19.75 -8.64 10.14
C VAL A 121 19.97 -10.10 9.73
N PRO A 122 21.13 -10.49 9.26
CA PRO A 122 21.45 -11.89 8.97
C PRO A 122 21.20 -12.79 10.19
N GLY A 123 20.41 -13.85 10.02
CA GLY A 123 20.04 -14.76 11.11
C GLY A 123 19.02 -14.23 12.11
N GLY A 124 18.49 -13.04 11.88
CA GLY A 124 17.45 -12.38 12.69
C GLY A 124 16.29 -11.88 11.83
N ASN A 125 15.74 -10.71 12.21
CA ASN A 125 14.66 -10.07 11.44
C ASN A 125 15.09 -9.80 10.00
N ARG A 126 14.30 -10.27 9.04
CA ARG A 126 14.59 -10.14 7.59
C ARG A 126 14.10 -8.81 7.00
N GLY A 127 13.40 -7.99 7.78
CA GLY A 127 12.80 -6.72 7.35
C GLY A 127 11.31 -6.68 7.61
N THR A 128 10.67 -5.59 7.21
CA THR A 128 9.21 -5.41 7.34
C THR A 128 8.51 -5.83 6.05
N ILE A 129 7.46 -6.65 6.18
CA ILE A 129 6.60 -6.98 5.05
C ILE A 129 5.64 -5.81 4.79
N LEU A 130 5.69 -5.26 3.59
CA LEU A 130 4.76 -4.25 3.10
C LEU A 130 3.61 -4.91 2.34
N ARG A 131 2.38 -4.54 2.68
CA ARG A 131 1.17 -4.89 1.93
C ARG A 131 0.19 -3.71 1.93
N PRO A 132 -0.20 -3.20 0.76
CA PRO A 132 0.28 -3.61 -0.57
C PRO A 132 1.79 -3.45 -0.73
N SER A 133 2.36 -4.18 -1.66
CA SER A 133 3.81 -4.18 -1.93
C SER A 133 4.35 -2.80 -2.31
N ALA A 134 5.65 -2.64 -2.40
CA ALA A 134 6.27 -1.40 -2.89
C ALA A 134 5.84 -1.01 -4.32
N GLY A 135 5.39 -1.98 -5.12
CA GLY A 135 4.75 -1.75 -6.40
C GLY A 135 3.34 -1.18 -6.29
N GLY A 136 2.71 -1.41 -5.15
CA GLY A 136 1.33 -1.02 -4.86
C GLY A 136 0.31 -2.11 -5.20
N GLY A 137 -0.89 -1.98 -4.63
CA GLY A 137 -2.07 -2.78 -4.99
C GLY A 137 -2.55 -2.42 -6.40
N ALA A 138 -2.60 -1.13 -6.71
CA ALA A 138 -2.75 -0.59 -8.07
C ALA A 138 -1.73 0.53 -8.28
N ASN A 139 -1.46 0.86 -9.54
CA ASN A 139 -0.46 1.87 -9.89
C ASN A 139 -0.82 2.48 -11.26
N TRP A 140 0.17 2.66 -12.12
CA TRP A 140 0.06 3.27 -13.44
C TRP A 140 -0.84 2.53 -14.45
N MET A 141 -1.32 1.36 -14.14
CA MET A 141 -2.37 0.69 -14.93
C MET A 141 -3.70 1.48 -14.93
N GLY A 142 -3.88 2.36 -13.92
CA GLY A 142 -5.05 3.19 -13.79
C GLY A 142 -6.33 2.41 -13.52
N ALA A 143 -7.44 2.99 -13.96
CA ALA A 143 -8.75 2.39 -13.90
C ALA A 143 -9.51 2.66 -15.20
N ALA A 144 -10.50 1.83 -15.48
CA ALA A 144 -11.49 2.07 -16.51
C ALA A 144 -12.74 2.70 -15.91
N VAL A 145 -13.42 3.57 -16.65
CA VAL A 145 -14.67 4.20 -16.23
C VAL A 145 -15.76 3.88 -17.25
N ASP A 146 -16.91 3.48 -16.74
CA ASP A 146 -18.14 3.51 -17.52
C ASP A 146 -18.80 4.88 -17.29
N PRO A 147 -18.83 5.76 -18.31
CA PRO A 147 -19.37 7.11 -18.15
C PRO A 147 -20.91 7.14 -18.06
N GLU A 148 -21.59 6.07 -18.47
CA GLU A 148 -23.06 6.01 -18.42
C GLU A 148 -23.54 5.68 -17.00
N SER A 149 -22.88 4.75 -16.34
CA SER A 149 -23.20 4.32 -14.98
C SER A 149 -22.41 5.04 -13.90
N ALA A 150 -21.38 5.83 -14.28
CA ALA A 150 -20.42 6.45 -13.38
C ALA A 150 -19.63 5.44 -12.49
N VAL A 151 -19.50 4.21 -12.95
CA VAL A 151 -18.75 3.15 -12.25
C VAL A 151 -17.28 3.17 -12.67
N ILE A 152 -16.38 3.13 -11.68
CA ILE A 152 -14.95 2.98 -11.89
C ILE A 152 -14.52 1.53 -11.60
N TYR A 153 -13.75 0.93 -12.51
CA TYR A 153 -13.22 -0.43 -12.40
C TYR A 153 -11.71 -0.37 -12.17
N ILE A 154 -11.26 -0.86 -11.03
CA ILE A 154 -9.86 -0.79 -10.59
C ILE A 154 -9.26 -2.19 -10.57
N PRO A 155 -8.35 -2.55 -11.49
CA PRO A 155 -7.57 -3.77 -11.38
C PRO A 155 -6.53 -3.60 -10.27
N SER A 156 -6.43 -4.60 -9.39
CA SER A 156 -5.45 -4.59 -8.30
C SER A 156 -4.77 -5.94 -8.11
N SER A 157 -3.62 -5.90 -7.45
CA SER A 157 -2.83 -7.07 -7.12
C SER A 157 -2.56 -7.11 -5.62
N ASP A 158 -2.98 -8.19 -4.97
CA ASP A 158 -2.64 -8.46 -3.59
C ASP A 158 -1.25 -9.08 -3.51
N SER A 159 -0.27 -8.25 -3.34
CA SER A 159 1.14 -8.65 -3.29
C SER A 159 1.87 -8.02 -2.12
N ILE A 160 2.91 -8.69 -1.69
CA ILE A 160 3.80 -8.24 -0.61
C ILE A 160 5.22 -8.01 -1.12
N SER A 161 5.95 -7.16 -0.42
CA SER A 161 7.39 -6.99 -0.62
C SER A 161 8.08 -6.66 0.70
N VAL A 162 9.37 -6.95 0.76
CA VAL A 162 10.23 -6.63 1.90
C VAL A 162 11.33 -5.68 1.44
N PRO A 163 11.31 -4.40 1.84
CA PRO A 163 12.48 -3.54 1.67
C PRO A 163 13.61 -4.08 2.55
N VAL A 164 14.67 -4.55 1.92
CA VAL A 164 15.86 -5.02 2.64
C VAL A 164 16.71 -3.80 2.98
N VAL A 165 16.64 -3.37 4.23
CA VAL A 165 17.39 -2.23 4.74
C VAL A 165 18.57 -2.74 5.57
N VAL A 166 19.78 -2.26 5.28
CA VAL A 166 20.99 -2.65 5.98
C VAL A 166 21.74 -1.44 6.51
N GLU A 167 22.52 -1.63 7.56
CA GLU A 167 23.49 -0.64 8.01
C GLU A 167 24.65 -0.58 6.99
N THR A 168 25.12 0.62 6.74
CA THR A 168 26.15 0.87 5.72
C THR A 168 27.49 1.05 6.41
N ASP A 169 28.55 0.57 5.78
CA ASP A 169 29.91 0.86 6.22
C ASP A 169 30.16 2.37 6.09
N PRO A 170 30.60 3.06 7.18
CA PRO A 170 30.93 4.47 7.15
C PRO A 170 32.03 4.84 6.15
N GLU A 171 32.88 3.88 5.78
CA GLU A 171 33.92 4.09 4.77
C GLU A 171 33.35 4.11 3.33
N GLU A 172 32.21 3.42 3.12
CA GLU A 172 31.54 3.33 1.80
C GLU A 172 30.51 4.43 1.58
N SER A 173 29.86 4.93 2.66
CA SER A 173 28.74 5.86 2.52
C SER A 173 28.55 6.75 3.74
N SER A 174 28.15 8.00 3.50
CA SER A 174 27.71 8.92 4.56
C SER A 174 26.29 8.59 5.10
N LEU A 175 25.55 7.70 4.44
CA LEU A 175 24.25 7.24 4.91
C LEU A 175 24.43 6.05 5.85
N ARG A 176 23.92 6.16 7.06
CA ARG A 176 24.01 5.07 8.05
C ARG A 176 23.21 3.82 7.62
N TYR A 177 22.08 4.01 6.97
CA TYR A 177 21.22 2.92 6.47
C TYR A 177 20.93 3.11 5.00
N ARG A 178 20.86 2.01 4.27
CA ARG A 178 20.45 2.01 2.87
C ARG A 178 19.54 0.81 2.58
N ARG A 179 18.61 1.01 1.66
CA ARG A 179 17.86 -0.08 1.08
C ARG A 179 18.66 -0.67 -0.08
N ILE A 180 18.95 -1.96 -0.04
CA ILE A 180 19.72 -2.66 -1.07
C ILE A 180 18.83 -3.37 -2.10
N SER A 181 17.62 -3.79 -1.71
CA SER A 181 16.68 -4.45 -2.62
C SER A 181 15.26 -4.38 -2.09
N TYR A 182 14.31 -4.80 -2.93
CA TYR A 182 13.01 -5.28 -2.48
C TYR A 182 12.99 -6.81 -2.63
N GLY A 183 13.11 -7.51 -1.51
CA GLY A 183 12.94 -8.95 -1.47
C GLY A 183 11.47 -9.35 -1.62
N GLY A 184 11.25 -10.59 -2.06
CA GLY A 184 9.98 -11.28 -1.94
C GLY A 184 10.06 -12.35 -0.87
N THR A 185 8.93 -12.70 -0.27
CA THR A 185 8.82 -13.87 0.58
C THR A 185 8.13 -14.99 -0.18
N ARG A 186 8.68 -16.19 -0.10
CA ARG A 186 7.97 -17.39 -0.52
C ARG A 186 7.30 -18.00 0.71
N GLY A 187 6.09 -18.51 0.52
CA GLY A 187 5.39 -19.28 1.53
C GLY A 187 5.90 -20.71 1.65
N PRO A 188 5.22 -21.52 2.45
CA PRO A 188 5.59 -22.89 2.71
C PRO A 188 5.60 -23.72 1.41
N ARG A 189 6.57 -24.59 1.27
CA ARG A 189 6.69 -25.55 0.15
C ARG A 189 6.64 -24.91 -1.25
N GLY A 190 7.05 -23.64 -1.37
CA GLY A 190 7.04 -22.90 -2.63
C GLY A 190 5.71 -22.27 -3.01
N LEU A 191 4.67 -22.37 -2.19
CA LEU A 191 3.40 -21.66 -2.32
C LEU A 191 3.57 -20.16 -2.08
N PRO A 192 2.63 -19.31 -2.53
CA PRO A 192 2.54 -17.94 -2.03
C PRO A 192 2.36 -17.91 -0.51
N LEU A 193 2.92 -16.89 0.16
CA LEU A 193 2.75 -16.74 1.61
C LEU A 193 1.30 -16.35 1.97
N LEU A 194 0.67 -15.55 1.12
CA LEU A 194 -0.71 -15.09 1.31
C LEU A 194 -1.71 -16.11 0.74
N LYS A 195 -2.91 -16.14 1.33
CA LYS A 195 -4.06 -16.83 0.74
C LYS A 195 -4.67 -16.03 -0.41
N PRO A 196 -5.32 -16.68 -1.38
CA PRO A 196 -6.01 -16.00 -2.48
C PRO A 196 -7.18 -15.10 -1.98
N PRO A 197 -7.72 -14.21 -2.84
CA PRO A 197 -7.33 -13.97 -4.23
C PRO A 197 -6.05 -13.13 -4.35
N TYR A 198 -5.27 -13.33 -5.41
CA TYR A 198 -4.00 -12.62 -5.65
C TYR A 198 -4.16 -11.40 -6.54
N SER A 199 -5.29 -11.30 -7.21
CA SER A 199 -5.66 -10.14 -8.04
C SER A 199 -7.17 -10.02 -8.10
N THR A 200 -7.65 -8.78 -8.16
CA THR A 200 -9.09 -8.47 -8.20
C THR A 200 -9.34 -7.35 -9.21
N ILE A 201 -10.60 -7.21 -9.59
CA ILE A 201 -11.13 -6.01 -10.22
C ILE A 201 -12.26 -5.52 -9.32
N THR A 202 -12.08 -4.34 -8.74
CA THR A 202 -13.10 -3.73 -7.87
C THR A 202 -13.89 -2.73 -8.66
N ALA A 203 -15.22 -2.87 -8.67
CA ALA A 203 -16.13 -1.87 -9.19
C ALA A 203 -16.60 -0.96 -8.06
N ILE A 204 -16.55 0.35 -8.26
CA ILE A 204 -17.00 1.37 -7.30
C ILE A 204 -17.96 2.29 -8.06
N ASP A 205 -19.19 2.41 -7.56
CA ASP A 205 -20.24 3.32 -8.00
C ASP A 205 -20.36 4.58 -7.14
#